data_1afee226a420a9820bc1166420b570b8
#
_entry.id   1afee226a420a9820bc1166420b570b8
#
_cell.length_a   1.000
_cell.length_b   1.000
_cell.length_c   1.000
_cell.angle_alpha   90.00
_cell.angle_beta   90.00
_cell.angle_gamma   90.00
#
_symmetry.space_group_name_H-M   'P 1'
#
loop_
_entity.id
_entity.type
_entity.pdbx_description
1 polymer ?
#
loop_
_entity_poly.entity_id
_entity_poly.type
_entity_poly.pdbx_seq_one_letter_code
_entity_poly.pdbx_strand_id
1 'polypeptide(L)'
;MEESITLLTKIKEAFACEGQDVRAYSPLTLAYIGDGIYELVIRSVVVERANRSANDLHKKTTRYVKAPAQSAMIEAMLPELTEEEEAVYRRGRNAKSYTTAKNASVADYRRATGFEALMGYLYLTGQIDRMLQLIKDGIRLAGMEL
;
A
#
# COMPACT_ATOMS: atom_id res chain seq x y z
N MET A 1 27.79 0.85 -11.68
CA MET A 1 26.49 1.44 -11.46
C MET A 1 26.11 1.41 -10.01
N GLU A 2 25.66 2.51 -9.52
CA GLU A 2 25.23 2.54 -8.14
C GLU A 2 23.88 1.91 -7.96
N GLU A 3 23.76 1.11 -6.94
CA GLU A 3 22.48 0.59 -6.57
C GLU A 3 21.70 1.63 -5.83
N SER A 4 20.39 1.66 -6.08
CA SER A 4 19.52 2.48 -5.29
C SER A 4 19.51 1.98 -3.86
N ILE A 5 19.92 2.83 -2.94
CA ILE A 5 19.84 2.49 -1.53
C ILE A 5 18.47 2.90 -1.05
N THR A 6 17.63 1.91 -0.82
CA THR A 6 16.27 2.18 -0.38
C THR A 6 16.21 2.41 1.12
N LEU A 7 15.13 3.03 1.56
CA LEU A 7 14.88 3.21 2.98
C LEU A 7 14.91 1.88 3.73
N LEU A 8 14.32 0.83 3.14
CA LEU A 8 14.29 -0.48 3.76
C LEU A 8 15.71 -1.02 3.99
N THR A 9 16.59 -0.88 2.99
CA THR A 9 17.98 -1.31 3.12
C THR A 9 18.66 -0.60 4.28
N LYS A 10 18.45 0.70 4.40
CA LYS A 10 19.03 1.49 5.47
C LYS A 10 18.49 1.06 6.84
N ILE A 11 17.20 0.79 6.93
CA ILE A 11 16.60 0.33 8.17
C ILE A 11 17.22 -1.01 8.59
N LYS A 12 17.35 -1.94 7.65
CA LYS A 12 17.93 -3.24 7.95
C LYS A 12 19.35 -3.11 8.47
N GLU A 13 20.16 -2.24 7.86
CA GLU A 13 21.53 -2.01 8.31
C GLU A 13 21.56 -1.40 9.69
N ALA A 14 20.77 -0.37 9.92
CA ALA A 14 20.79 0.37 11.18
C ALA A 14 20.36 -0.50 12.37
N PHE A 15 19.41 -1.40 12.16
CA PHE A 15 18.84 -2.21 13.23
C PHE A 15 19.25 -3.68 13.17
N ALA A 16 20.22 -4.01 12.33
CA ALA A 16 20.75 -5.37 12.18
C ALA A 16 19.66 -6.40 11.92
N CYS A 17 18.71 -6.05 11.05
CA CYS A 17 17.64 -6.95 10.65
C CYS A 17 18.05 -7.71 9.41
N GLU A 18 17.94 -9.04 9.46
CA GLU A 18 18.33 -9.86 8.30
C GLU A 18 17.18 -10.02 7.31
N GLY A 19 15.96 -9.75 7.75
CA GLY A 19 14.80 -10.00 6.94
C GLY A 19 14.42 -11.46 6.92
N GLN A 20 13.31 -11.76 6.28
CA GLN A 20 12.82 -13.11 6.12
C GLN A 20 12.36 -13.31 4.69
N ASP A 21 12.20 -14.57 4.29
CA ASP A 21 11.56 -14.86 3.02
C ASP A 21 10.16 -14.26 3.05
N VAL A 22 9.83 -13.49 2.04
CA VAL A 22 8.54 -12.80 1.98
C VAL A 22 7.38 -13.78 2.07
N ARG A 23 7.58 -15.02 1.61
CA ARG A 23 6.55 -16.05 1.66
C ARG A 23 6.27 -16.53 3.08
N ALA A 24 7.15 -16.24 4.03
CA ALA A 24 6.96 -16.61 5.43
C ALA A 24 6.01 -15.66 6.17
N TYR A 25 5.76 -14.47 5.60
CA TYR A 25 4.87 -13.51 6.24
C TYR A 25 3.41 -13.85 5.97
N SER A 26 2.58 -13.71 7.00
CA SER A 26 1.13 -13.84 6.82
C SER A 26 0.59 -12.68 5.99
N PRO A 27 -0.57 -12.85 5.34
CA PRO A 27 -1.17 -11.75 4.60
C PRO A 27 -1.43 -10.51 5.46
N LEU A 28 -1.80 -10.69 6.73
CA LEU A 28 -2.05 -9.54 7.60
C LEU A 28 -0.77 -8.85 8.02
N THR A 29 0.36 -9.57 8.11
CA THR A 29 1.65 -8.94 8.34
C THR A 29 2.04 -8.08 7.13
N LEU A 30 1.82 -8.59 5.93
CA LEU A 30 2.08 -7.79 4.72
C LEU A 30 1.18 -6.56 4.68
N ALA A 31 -0.08 -6.70 5.05
CA ALA A 31 -1.00 -5.57 5.08
C ALA A 31 -0.59 -4.53 6.12
N TYR A 32 -0.06 -4.98 7.25
CA TYR A 32 0.41 -4.08 8.31
C TYR A 32 1.51 -3.15 7.79
N ILE A 33 2.53 -3.70 7.15
CA ILE A 33 3.61 -2.85 6.62
C ILE A 33 3.13 -2.08 5.38
N GLY A 34 2.24 -2.68 4.59
CA GLY A 34 1.69 -2.04 3.40
C GLY A 34 0.87 -0.80 3.71
N ASP A 35 0.11 -0.83 4.81
CA ASP A 35 -0.63 0.34 5.26
C ASP A 35 0.32 1.50 5.52
N GLY A 36 1.42 1.24 6.23
CA GLY A 36 2.40 2.26 6.53
C GLY A 36 3.08 2.83 5.31
N ILE A 37 3.53 1.97 4.41
CA ILE A 37 4.27 2.46 3.23
C ILE A 37 3.35 3.18 2.25
N TYR A 38 2.13 2.69 2.06
CA TYR A 38 1.18 3.38 1.18
C TYR A 38 0.86 4.77 1.71
N GLU A 39 0.59 4.87 3.01
CA GLU A 39 0.30 6.17 3.59
C GLU A 39 1.51 7.11 3.49
N LEU A 40 2.72 6.59 3.67
CA LEU A 40 3.93 7.40 3.51
C LEU A 40 4.05 7.95 2.09
N VAL A 41 3.77 7.13 1.08
CA VAL A 41 3.80 7.57 -0.32
C VAL A 41 2.81 8.71 -0.54
N ILE A 42 1.57 8.55 -0.09
CA ILE A 42 0.54 9.56 -0.26
C ILE A 42 0.91 10.84 0.48
N ARG A 43 1.34 10.74 1.74
CA ARG A 43 1.75 11.90 2.53
C ARG A 43 2.92 12.62 1.87
N SER A 44 3.87 11.87 1.30
CA SER A 44 5.01 12.46 0.62
C SER A 44 4.57 13.32 -0.57
N VAL A 45 3.66 12.80 -1.39
CA VAL A 45 3.15 13.56 -2.54
C VAL A 45 2.40 14.80 -2.07
N VAL A 46 1.55 14.66 -1.06
CA VAL A 46 0.75 15.77 -0.56
C VAL A 46 1.64 16.89 -0.04
N VAL A 47 2.65 16.55 0.76
CA VAL A 47 3.58 17.51 1.34
C VAL A 47 4.41 18.19 0.27
N GLU A 48 4.89 17.43 -0.72
CA GLU A 48 5.75 17.98 -1.76
C GLU A 48 4.99 18.92 -2.71
N ARG A 49 3.68 18.78 -2.79
CA ARG A 49 2.90 19.63 -3.69
C ARG A 49 2.37 20.90 -3.06
N ALA A 50 2.23 20.95 -1.74
CA ALA A 50 1.71 22.14 -1.08
C ALA A 50 2.08 22.17 0.39
N ASN A 51 2.56 23.32 0.85
CA ASN A 51 2.81 23.55 2.27
C ASN A 51 1.52 24.12 2.86
N ARG A 52 0.78 23.28 3.58
CA ARG A 52 -0.51 23.64 4.15
C ARG A 52 -0.54 23.31 5.63
N SER A 53 -1.63 23.67 6.30
CA SER A 53 -1.81 23.29 7.70
C SER A 53 -1.88 21.78 7.84
N ALA A 54 -1.51 21.27 9.01
CA ALA A 54 -1.57 19.83 9.27
C ALA A 54 -2.98 19.28 9.05
N ASN A 55 -4.00 20.06 9.41
CA ASN A 55 -5.38 19.63 9.22
C ASN A 55 -5.75 19.46 7.73
N ASP A 56 -5.33 20.43 6.90
CA ASP A 56 -5.58 20.35 5.47
C ASP A 56 -4.82 19.17 4.83
N LEU A 57 -3.58 18.96 5.23
CA LEU A 57 -2.77 17.85 4.74
C LEU A 57 -3.43 16.52 5.10
N HIS A 58 -3.92 16.40 6.34
CA HIS A 58 -4.60 15.19 6.79
C HIS A 58 -5.88 14.93 6.00
N LYS A 59 -6.69 15.96 5.78
CA LYS A 59 -7.91 15.81 4.99
C LYS A 59 -7.62 15.33 3.58
N LYS A 60 -6.59 15.89 2.96
CA LYS A 60 -6.24 15.50 1.60
C LYS A 60 -5.74 14.06 1.56
N THR A 61 -4.90 13.68 2.51
CA THR A 61 -4.37 12.31 2.61
C THR A 61 -5.50 11.30 2.79
N THR A 62 -6.46 11.60 3.65
CA THR A 62 -7.56 10.69 3.95
C THR A 62 -8.34 10.26 2.71
N ARG A 63 -8.46 11.14 1.73
CA ARG A 63 -9.16 10.81 0.49
C ARG A 63 -8.61 9.58 -0.22
N TYR A 64 -7.33 9.31 -0.03
CA TYR A 64 -6.62 8.23 -0.73
C TYR A 64 -6.34 7.02 0.15
N VAL A 65 -6.33 7.20 1.47
CA VAL A 65 -5.97 6.11 2.38
C VAL A 65 -7.17 5.42 3.01
N LYS A 66 -8.35 5.98 2.91
CA LYS A 66 -9.55 5.34 3.46
C LYS A 66 -9.89 4.06 2.68
N ALA A 67 -10.53 3.12 3.36
CA ALA A 67 -10.81 1.82 2.78
C ALA A 67 -11.61 1.87 1.46
N PRO A 68 -12.66 2.69 1.33
CA PRO A 68 -13.37 2.75 0.03
C PRO A 68 -12.48 3.22 -1.11
N ALA A 69 -11.54 4.13 -0.86
CA ALA A 69 -10.64 4.60 -1.91
C ALA A 69 -9.69 3.49 -2.34
N GLN A 70 -9.09 2.79 -1.37
CA GLN A 70 -8.20 1.67 -1.68
C GLN A 70 -8.95 0.54 -2.40
N SER A 71 -10.19 0.28 -1.99
CA SER A 71 -11.04 -0.71 -2.63
C SER A 71 -11.28 -0.37 -4.10
N ALA A 72 -11.61 0.89 -4.38
CA ALA A 72 -11.84 1.33 -5.76
C ALA A 72 -10.57 1.22 -6.59
N MET A 73 -9.43 1.58 -6.02
CA MET A 73 -8.15 1.49 -6.72
C MET A 73 -7.81 0.06 -7.11
N ILE A 74 -7.89 -0.87 -6.16
CA ILE A 74 -7.50 -2.25 -6.46
C ILE A 74 -8.45 -2.90 -7.45
N GLU A 75 -9.75 -2.61 -7.35
CA GLU A 75 -10.72 -3.15 -8.31
C GLU A 75 -10.40 -2.67 -9.73
N ALA A 76 -10.05 -1.40 -9.86
CA ALA A 76 -9.76 -0.81 -11.16
C ALA A 76 -8.46 -1.36 -11.75
N MET A 77 -7.49 -1.72 -10.92
CA MET A 77 -6.18 -2.15 -11.40
C MET A 77 -6.01 -3.67 -11.51
N LEU A 78 -7.02 -4.46 -11.11
CA LEU A 78 -6.91 -5.92 -11.15
C LEU A 78 -6.41 -6.46 -12.49
N PRO A 79 -6.91 -5.98 -13.66
CA PRO A 79 -6.41 -6.51 -14.93
C PRO A 79 -4.94 -6.26 -15.20
N GLU A 80 -4.31 -5.33 -14.49
CA GLU A 80 -2.90 -5.01 -14.69
C GLU A 80 -1.97 -5.80 -13.79
N LEU A 81 -2.50 -6.58 -12.85
CA LEU A 81 -1.68 -7.34 -11.92
C LEU A 81 -1.10 -8.59 -12.57
N THR A 82 0.13 -8.92 -12.19
CA THR A 82 0.68 -10.23 -12.55
C THR A 82 -0.01 -11.31 -11.73
N GLU A 83 0.17 -12.58 -12.12
CA GLU A 83 -0.40 -13.68 -11.37
C GLU A 83 0.07 -13.69 -9.92
N GLU A 84 1.35 -13.41 -9.70
CA GLU A 84 1.91 -13.38 -8.36
C GLU A 84 1.32 -12.23 -7.54
N GLU A 85 1.20 -11.05 -8.15
CA GLU A 85 0.61 -9.90 -7.48
C GLU A 85 -0.84 -10.16 -7.11
N GLU A 86 -1.58 -10.75 -8.03
CA GLU A 86 -2.98 -11.07 -7.77
C GLU A 86 -3.13 -12.10 -6.66
N ALA A 87 -2.23 -13.08 -6.61
CA ALA A 87 -2.25 -14.08 -5.55
C ALA A 87 -2.03 -13.45 -4.17
N VAL A 88 -1.08 -12.52 -4.07
CA VAL A 88 -0.83 -11.80 -2.81
C VAL A 88 -2.06 -10.99 -2.41
N TYR A 89 -2.63 -10.26 -3.36
CA TYR A 89 -3.84 -9.49 -3.11
C TYR A 89 -4.97 -10.38 -2.59
N ARG A 90 -5.21 -11.50 -3.28
CA ARG A 90 -6.32 -12.38 -2.94
C ARG A 90 -6.17 -12.97 -1.55
N ARG A 91 -4.95 -13.35 -1.18
CA ARG A 91 -4.72 -13.87 0.18
C ARG A 91 -5.00 -12.82 1.23
N GLY A 92 -4.62 -11.57 0.98
CA GLY A 92 -4.91 -10.48 1.91
C GLY A 92 -6.40 -10.20 2.01
N ARG A 93 -7.08 -10.16 0.85
CA ARG A 93 -8.53 -9.96 0.81
C ARG A 93 -9.29 -11.04 1.59
N ASN A 94 -8.80 -12.27 1.51
CA ASN A 94 -9.47 -13.41 2.13
C ASN A 94 -9.02 -13.69 3.56
N ALA A 95 -8.03 -12.97 4.06
CA ALA A 95 -7.55 -13.17 5.42
C ALA A 95 -8.62 -12.75 6.43
N LYS A 96 -8.71 -13.51 7.52
CA LYS A 96 -9.65 -13.17 8.58
C LYS A 96 -9.06 -12.08 9.45
N SER A 97 -9.84 -11.04 9.69
CA SER A 97 -9.47 -9.97 10.59
C SER A 97 -10.58 -9.82 11.62
N TYR A 98 -10.18 -9.54 12.85
CA TYR A 98 -11.13 -9.36 13.93
C TYR A 98 -11.63 -7.92 14.06
N THR A 99 -11.06 -7.01 13.27
CA THR A 99 -11.49 -5.61 13.30
C THR A 99 -11.97 -5.21 11.91
N THR A 100 -12.95 -4.32 11.89
CA THR A 100 -13.43 -3.70 10.65
C THR A 100 -13.32 -2.20 10.79
N ALA A 101 -13.04 -1.52 9.69
CA ALA A 101 -12.99 -0.08 9.68
C ALA A 101 -14.41 0.49 9.84
N LYS A 102 -14.53 1.57 10.61
CA LYS A 102 -15.78 2.29 10.71
C LYS A 102 -16.08 2.94 9.37
N ASN A 103 -17.37 3.03 9.04
CA ASN A 103 -17.84 3.71 7.84
C ASN A 103 -17.37 3.08 6.53
N ALA A 104 -17.00 1.80 6.57
CA ALA A 104 -16.64 1.06 5.37
C ALA A 104 -17.41 -0.25 5.36
N SER A 105 -17.80 -0.70 4.17
CA SER A 105 -18.44 -2.00 4.04
C SER A 105 -17.40 -3.10 4.30
N VAL A 106 -17.88 -4.30 4.63
CA VAL A 106 -17.00 -5.45 4.83
C VAL A 106 -16.20 -5.73 3.54
N ALA A 107 -16.87 -5.61 2.38
CA ALA A 107 -16.21 -5.83 1.11
C ALA A 107 -15.09 -4.82 0.87
N ASP A 108 -15.35 -3.54 1.12
CA ASP A 108 -14.33 -2.50 0.96
C ASP A 108 -13.18 -2.72 1.92
N TYR A 109 -13.47 -3.07 3.15
CA TYR A 109 -12.42 -3.35 4.14
C TYR A 109 -11.52 -4.50 3.68
N ARG A 110 -12.12 -5.58 3.20
CA ARG A 110 -11.34 -6.73 2.72
C ARG A 110 -10.48 -6.41 1.51
N ARG A 111 -11.03 -5.65 0.57
CA ARG A 111 -10.26 -5.23 -0.60
C ARG A 111 -9.12 -4.31 -0.22
N ALA A 112 -9.37 -3.40 0.72
CA ALA A 112 -8.32 -2.52 1.22
C ALA A 112 -7.21 -3.33 1.89
N THR A 113 -7.56 -4.34 2.69
CA THR A 113 -6.56 -5.21 3.31
C THR A 113 -5.74 -5.94 2.26
N GLY A 114 -6.39 -6.43 1.20
CA GLY A 114 -5.68 -7.08 0.10
C GLY A 114 -4.76 -6.13 -0.64
N PHE A 115 -5.21 -4.91 -0.87
CA PHE A 115 -4.39 -3.87 -1.50
C PHE A 115 -3.16 -3.58 -0.63
N GLU A 116 -3.36 -3.42 0.67
CA GLU A 116 -2.26 -3.17 1.59
C GLU A 116 -1.28 -4.33 1.63
N ALA A 117 -1.78 -5.56 1.59
CA ALA A 117 -0.89 -6.73 1.53
C ALA A 117 -0.03 -6.70 0.27
N LEU A 118 -0.61 -6.31 -0.87
CA LEU A 118 0.15 -6.17 -2.11
C LEU A 118 1.21 -5.09 -1.98
N MET A 119 0.86 -3.95 -1.39
CA MET A 119 1.84 -2.87 -1.20
C MET A 119 2.97 -3.32 -0.29
N GLY A 120 2.66 -4.03 0.78
CA GLY A 120 3.69 -4.56 1.68
C GLY A 120 4.61 -5.56 1.00
N TYR A 121 4.03 -6.43 0.18
CA TYR A 121 4.80 -7.39 -0.60
C TYR A 121 5.78 -6.70 -1.54
N LEU A 122 5.31 -5.70 -2.28
CA LEU A 122 6.17 -4.99 -3.22
C LEU A 122 7.27 -4.22 -2.50
N TYR A 123 6.94 -3.61 -1.37
CA TYR A 123 7.92 -2.90 -0.56
C TYR A 123 9.01 -3.84 -0.04
N LEU A 124 8.61 -4.95 0.57
CA LEU A 124 9.56 -5.87 1.18
C LEU A 124 10.42 -6.62 0.17
N THR A 125 9.94 -6.76 -1.06
CA THR A 125 10.72 -7.39 -2.13
C THR A 125 11.51 -6.39 -2.96
N GLY A 126 11.52 -5.11 -2.55
CA GLY A 126 12.31 -4.09 -3.24
C GLY A 126 11.74 -3.63 -4.57
N GLN A 127 10.49 -3.95 -4.86
CA GLN A 127 9.85 -3.58 -6.12
C GLN A 127 9.21 -2.20 -6.00
N ILE A 128 10.02 -1.20 -5.70
CA ILE A 128 9.55 0.15 -5.41
C ILE A 128 8.93 0.81 -6.65
N ASP A 129 9.58 0.70 -7.79
CA ASP A 129 9.06 1.31 -9.02
C ASP A 129 7.71 0.71 -9.39
N ARG A 130 7.57 -0.61 -9.25
CA ARG A 130 6.30 -1.27 -9.53
C ARG A 130 5.21 -0.82 -8.55
N MET A 131 5.56 -0.71 -7.28
CA MET A 131 4.62 -0.22 -6.26
C MET A 131 4.11 1.17 -6.62
N LEU A 132 5.03 2.08 -6.96
CA LEU A 132 4.66 3.45 -7.31
C LEU A 132 3.82 3.50 -8.58
N GLN A 133 4.16 2.67 -9.57
CA GLN A 133 3.38 2.57 -10.79
C GLN A 133 1.94 2.14 -10.51
N LEU A 134 1.78 1.11 -9.69
CA LEU A 134 0.44 0.60 -9.37
C LEU A 134 -0.36 1.62 -8.57
N ILE A 135 0.27 2.34 -7.64
CA ILE A 135 -0.42 3.38 -6.89
C ILE A 135 -0.91 4.48 -7.84
N LYS A 136 -0.02 4.93 -8.73
CA LYS A 136 -0.36 5.99 -9.67
C LYS A 136 -1.48 5.56 -10.61
N ASP A 137 -1.37 4.36 -11.16
CA ASP A 137 -2.38 3.84 -12.07
C ASP A 137 -3.71 3.61 -11.36
N GLY A 138 -3.68 3.09 -10.13
CA GLY A 138 -4.88 2.86 -9.35
C GLY A 138 -5.65 4.14 -9.08
N ILE A 139 -4.94 5.20 -8.71
CA ILE A 139 -5.54 6.49 -8.47
C ILE A 139 -6.21 7.01 -9.75
N ARG A 140 -5.48 6.95 -10.86
CA ARG A 140 -6.00 7.41 -12.14
C ARG A 140 -7.20 6.58 -12.61
N LEU A 141 -7.09 5.26 -12.54
CA LEU A 141 -8.15 4.36 -13.02
C LEU A 141 -9.40 4.44 -12.15
N ALA A 142 -9.25 4.77 -10.88
CA ALA A 142 -10.40 4.95 -9.99
C ALA A 142 -11.05 6.33 -10.13
N GLY A 143 -10.57 7.14 -11.08
CA GLY A 143 -11.15 8.46 -11.33
C GLY A 143 -10.74 9.53 -10.33
N MET A 144 -9.68 9.27 -9.56
CA MET A 144 -9.16 10.25 -8.61
C MET A 144 -7.97 10.97 -9.19
N GLU A 145 -7.63 12.09 -8.59
CA GLU A 145 -6.44 12.86 -8.98
C GLU A 145 -5.58 13.09 -7.75
N LEU A 146 -4.27 13.06 -7.98
CA LEU A 146 -3.31 13.36 -6.93
C LEU A 146 -2.15 14.17 -7.47
#